data_b15a8fcbda783384b57e361041f77469
#
_entry.id   b15a8fcbda783384b57e361041f77469
#
_cell.length_a   1.000
_cell.length_b   1.000
_cell.length_c   1.000
_cell.angle_alpha   90.00
_cell.angle_beta   90.00
_cell.angle_gamma   90.00
#
_symmetry.space_group_name_H-M   'P 1'
#
loop_
_entity.id
_entity.type
_entity.pdbx_description
1 polymer ?
#
loop_
_entity_poly.entity_id
_entity_poly.type
_entity_poly.pdbx_seq_one_letter_code
_entity_poly.pdbx_strand_id
1 'polypeptide(L)'
;GGYTMLIDAAESQYYPVIEEFLQEQGVERLDVVVASHPHSDHIGAMAKVIQNFEIGAFYLPDKPHTTATYERMIQALEDKEVAVYPAAGSKDAAIAWDPLVTASILSPVEGVSYDDLNNVSAVIRLSYGDTSILFPGDAEDEAQEIMLSKLPLSCFPSSVLVIAHHGSSNASSDPFLQAVDPSLAVISVGEGNDYGHPHQEVLDNLERLGIPYY
;
A
#
# COMPACT_ATOMS: atom_id res chain seq x y z
N GLY A 1 3.93 -10.13 -17.98
CA GLY A 1 2.92 -10.86 -17.50
C GLY A 1 1.53 -10.79 -18.09
N GLY A 2 0.81 -9.73 -18.06
CA GLY A 2 -0.60 -9.67 -18.44
C GLY A 2 -1.55 -9.63 -17.24
N TYR A 3 -1.02 -9.73 -16.03
CA TYR A 3 -1.76 -9.54 -14.79
C TYR A 3 -1.52 -8.13 -14.23
N THR A 4 -2.56 -7.53 -13.68
CA THR A 4 -2.54 -6.15 -13.21
C THR A 4 -2.94 -6.07 -11.73
N MET A 5 -2.23 -5.26 -10.96
CA MET A 5 -2.55 -4.93 -9.58
C MET A 5 -2.50 -3.41 -9.40
N LEU A 6 -3.52 -2.86 -8.76
CA LEU A 6 -3.55 -1.47 -8.33
C LEU A 6 -3.51 -1.43 -6.79
N ILE A 7 -2.61 -0.67 -6.22
CA ILE A 7 -2.55 -0.39 -4.79
C ILE A 7 -2.83 1.09 -4.61
N ASP A 8 -3.94 1.40 -3.94
CA ASP A 8 -4.49 2.74 -3.74
C ASP A 8 -4.88 3.48 -5.04
N ALA A 9 -5.62 4.58 -4.90
CA ALA A 9 -6.19 5.34 -6.00
C ALA A 9 -6.27 6.85 -5.70
N ALA A 10 -5.32 7.38 -4.94
CA ALA A 10 -5.18 8.79 -4.64
C ALA A 10 -6.50 9.49 -4.22
N GLU A 11 -6.50 10.82 -4.16
CA GLU A 11 -7.71 11.62 -3.96
C GLU A 11 -8.60 11.66 -5.23
N SER A 12 -9.89 11.94 -5.05
CA SER A 12 -10.91 11.79 -6.11
C SER A 12 -10.71 12.68 -7.34
N GLN A 13 -10.02 13.82 -7.20
CA GLN A 13 -9.70 14.72 -8.32
C GLN A 13 -8.63 14.15 -9.25
N TYR A 14 -7.82 13.21 -8.80
CA TYR A 14 -6.77 12.56 -9.59
C TYR A 14 -7.26 11.36 -10.40
N TYR A 15 -8.55 10.99 -10.29
CA TYR A 15 -9.11 9.91 -11.11
C TYR A 15 -8.77 10.01 -12.61
N PRO A 16 -8.88 11.20 -13.27
CA PRO A 16 -8.57 11.30 -14.69
C PRO A 16 -7.13 10.90 -15.03
N VAL A 17 -6.18 11.19 -14.14
CA VAL A 17 -4.76 10.81 -14.34
C VAL A 17 -4.59 9.30 -14.21
N ILE A 18 -5.25 8.68 -13.22
CA ILE A 18 -5.22 7.21 -13.03
C ILE A 18 -5.85 6.53 -14.25
N GLU A 19 -7.01 7.01 -14.71
CA GLU A 19 -7.71 6.45 -15.85
C GLU A 19 -6.87 6.54 -17.14
N GLU A 20 -6.32 7.71 -17.43
CA GLU A 20 -5.45 7.94 -18.58
C GLU A 20 -4.23 7.00 -18.54
N PHE A 21 -3.53 6.91 -17.41
CA PHE A 21 -2.38 6.02 -17.24
C PHE A 21 -2.75 4.55 -17.48
N LEU A 22 -3.83 4.06 -16.88
CA LEU A 22 -4.28 2.67 -17.06
C LEU A 22 -4.65 2.39 -18.52
N GLN A 23 -5.33 3.32 -19.18
CA GLN A 23 -5.68 3.21 -20.60
C GLN A 23 -4.45 3.23 -21.52
N GLU A 24 -3.47 4.08 -21.26
CA GLU A 24 -2.19 4.12 -21.99
C GLU A 24 -1.41 2.80 -21.84
N GLN A 25 -1.52 2.13 -20.69
CA GLN A 25 -0.92 0.81 -20.48
C GLN A 25 -1.78 -0.34 -21.08
N GLY A 26 -2.92 -0.03 -21.70
CA GLY A 26 -3.84 -1.02 -22.26
C GLY A 26 -4.55 -1.87 -21.20
N VAL A 27 -4.72 -1.34 -19.99
CA VAL A 27 -5.40 -2.04 -18.88
C VAL A 27 -6.90 -1.88 -19.02
N GLU A 28 -7.58 -2.98 -19.31
CA GLU A 28 -9.06 -3.06 -19.34
C GLU A 28 -9.61 -3.68 -18.05
N ARG A 29 -8.80 -4.49 -17.37
CA ARG A 29 -9.12 -5.21 -16.15
C ARG A 29 -8.02 -5.06 -15.12
N LEU A 30 -8.41 -4.87 -13.87
CA LEU A 30 -7.53 -4.96 -12.70
C LEU A 30 -7.79 -6.31 -12.01
N ASP A 31 -6.83 -7.22 -12.12
CA ASP A 31 -7.00 -8.56 -11.52
C ASP A 31 -7.06 -8.50 -10.01
N VAL A 32 -6.29 -7.59 -9.42
CA VAL A 32 -6.29 -7.30 -7.99
C VAL A 32 -6.28 -5.80 -7.75
N VAL A 33 -7.11 -5.36 -6.81
CA VAL A 33 -7.06 -4.00 -6.25
C VAL A 33 -6.87 -4.11 -4.75
N VAL A 34 -5.98 -3.29 -4.20
CA VAL A 34 -5.74 -3.19 -2.76
C VAL A 34 -6.02 -1.75 -2.33
N ALA A 35 -6.89 -1.58 -1.35
CA ALA A 35 -6.99 -0.34 -0.58
C ALA A 35 -6.13 -0.50 0.68
N SER A 36 -5.05 0.28 0.81
CA SER A 36 -4.15 0.15 1.97
C SER A 36 -4.86 0.50 3.27
N HIS A 37 -5.56 1.64 3.31
CA HIS A 37 -6.33 2.10 4.47
C HIS A 37 -7.39 3.14 4.03
N PRO A 38 -8.35 3.53 4.92
CA PRO A 38 -9.55 4.26 4.50
C PRO A 38 -9.39 5.79 4.34
N HIS A 39 -8.19 6.36 4.36
CA HIS A 39 -8.00 7.79 4.15
C HIS A 39 -8.25 8.21 2.69
N SER A 40 -8.70 9.45 2.49
CA SER A 40 -9.18 9.93 1.20
C SER A 40 -8.10 10.10 0.14
N ASP A 41 -6.88 10.32 0.53
CA ASP A 41 -5.70 10.40 -0.33
C ASP A 41 -5.23 9.01 -0.83
N HIS A 42 -5.79 7.93 -0.29
CA HIS A 42 -5.57 6.56 -0.73
C HIS A 42 -6.77 5.95 -1.46
N ILE A 43 -8.00 6.24 -1.00
CA ILE A 43 -9.21 5.64 -1.59
C ILE A 43 -10.13 6.65 -2.29
N GLY A 44 -9.70 7.89 -2.46
CA GLY A 44 -10.55 8.96 -2.96
C GLY A 44 -11.14 8.72 -4.35
N ALA A 45 -10.34 8.21 -5.27
CA ALA A 45 -10.77 7.84 -6.61
C ALA A 45 -11.25 6.39 -6.75
N MET A 46 -11.15 5.57 -5.69
CA MET A 46 -11.37 4.12 -5.75
C MET A 46 -12.77 3.75 -6.25
N ALA A 47 -13.82 4.45 -5.81
CA ALA A 47 -15.17 4.20 -6.29
C ALA A 47 -15.30 4.35 -7.82
N LYS A 48 -14.62 5.34 -8.40
CA LYS A 48 -14.61 5.55 -9.87
C LYS A 48 -13.80 4.47 -10.58
N VAL A 49 -12.68 4.04 -10.01
CA VAL A 49 -11.90 2.90 -10.55
C VAL A 49 -12.78 1.66 -10.60
N ILE A 50 -13.45 1.31 -9.51
CA ILE A 50 -14.35 0.15 -9.44
C ILE A 50 -15.49 0.26 -10.46
N GLN A 51 -16.04 1.45 -10.66
CA GLN A 51 -17.14 1.66 -11.60
C GLN A 51 -16.72 1.51 -13.07
N ASN A 52 -15.51 1.89 -13.42
CA ASN A 52 -15.06 2.02 -14.81
C ASN A 52 -14.13 0.90 -15.30
N PHE A 53 -13.56 0.09 -14.40
CA PHE A 53 -12.73 -1.06 -14.74
C PHE A 53 -13.37 -2.36 -14.26
N GLU A 54 -13.05 -3.46 -14.93
CA GLU A 54 -13.35 -4.79 -14.42
C GLU A 54 -12.40 -5.12 -13.26
N ILE A 55 -12.90 -5.54 -12.11
CA ILE A 55 -12.12 -5.88 -10.92
C ILE A 55 -12.23 -7.38 -10.65
N GLY A 56 -11.09 -8.06 -10.58
CA GLY A 56 -11.05 -9.50 -10.29
C GLY A 56 -11.23 -9.81 -8.81
N ALA A 57 -10.45 -9.14 -7.95
CA ALA A 57 -10.50 -9.28 -6.50
C ALA A 57 -10.13 -7.96 -5.83
N PHE A 58 -10.76 -7.65 -4.71
CA PHE A 58 -10.51 -6.45 -3.93
C PHE A 58 -10.06 -6.82 -2.52
N TYR A 59 -8.96 -6.23 -2.07
CA TYR A 59 -8.41 -6.42 -0.72
C TYR A 59 -8.44 -5.12 0.07
N LEU A 60 -8.93 -5.18 1.30
CA LEU A 60 -8.88 -4.06 2.24
C LEU A 60 -8.75 -4.58 3.69
N PRO A 61 -8.18 -3.79 4.61
CA PRO A 61 -8.18 -4.12 6.03
C PRO A 61 -9.61 -4.22 6.59
N ASP A 62 -9.82 -5.16 7.52
CA ASP A 62 -11.10 -5.29 8.24
C ASP A 62 -11.24 -4.19 9.31
N LYS A 63 -11.31 -2.95 8.87
CA LYS A 63 -11.51 -1.75 9.69
C LYS A 63 -12.54 -0.84 9.02
N PRO A 64 -13.84 -1.04 9.26
CA PRO A 64 -14.89 -0.17 8.72
C PRO A 64 -14.68 1.29 9.09
N HIS A 65 -15.03 2.19 8.16
CA HIS A 65 -14.97 3.62 8.35
C HIS A 65 -16.29 4.29 7.93
N THR A 66 -16.56 5.48 8.45
CA THR A 66 -17.84 6.19 8.26
C THR A 66 -17.75 7.42 7.36
N THR A 67 -16.63 7.61 6.65
CA THR A 67 -16.50 8.70 5.69
C THR A 67 -17.30 8.43 4.43
N ALA A 68 -17.86 9.48 3.85
CA ALA A 68 -18.58 9.38 2.58
C ALA A 68 -17.72 8.80 1.44
N THR A 69 -16.39 8.93 1.51
CA THR A 69 -15.46 8.33 0.54
C THR A 69 -15.40 6.82 0.68
N TYR A 70 -15.28 6.34 1.91
CA TYR A 70 -15.31 4.91 2.21
C TYR A 70 -16.66 4.29 1.84
N GLU A 71 -17.78 4.92 2.25
CA GLU A 71 -19.12 4.44 1.93
C GLU A 71 -19.36 4.33 0.42
N ARG A 72 -18.91 5.33 -0.37
CA ARG A 72 -19.01 5.28 -1.83
C ARG A 72 -18.19 4.14 -2.44
N MET A 73 -17.00 3.86 -1.89
CA MET A 73 -16.18 2.73 -2.34
C MET A 73 -16.88 1.39 -2.06
N ILE A 74 -17.40 1.20 -0.85
CA ILE A 74 -18.15 -0.02 -0.48
C ILE A 74 -19.39 -0.20 -1.37
N GLN A 75 -20.16 0.87 -1.58
CA GLN A 75 -21.33 0.82 -2.46
C GLN A 75 -20.96 0.43 -3.90
N ALA A 76 -19.85 0.96 -4.43
CA ALA A 76 -19.37 0.58 -5.76
C ALA A 76 -18.97 -0.89 -5.86
N LEU A 77 -18.34 -1.45 -4.81
CA LEU A 77 -18.01 -2.88 -4.72
C LEU A 77 -19.26 -3.75 -4.70
N GLU A 78 -20.27 -3.35 -3.92
CA GLU A 78 -21.56 -4.04 -3.86
C GLU A 78 -22.31 -3.99 -5.20
N ASP A 79 -22.41 -2.80 -5.81
CA ASP A 79 -23.11 -2.59 -7.11
C ASP A 79 -22.48 -3.40 -8.25
N LYS A 80 -21.18 -3.64 -8.19
CA LYS A 80 -20.41 -4.41 -9.17
C LYS A 80 -20.23 -5.89 -8.79
N GLU A 81 -20.74 -6.31 -7.63
CA GLU A 81 -20.61 -7.68 -7.10
C GLU A 81 -19.13 -8.14 -7.05
N VAL A 82 -18.20 -7.22 -6.71
CA VAL A 82 -16.76 -7.53 -6.64
C VAL A 82 -16.48 -8.42 -5.43
N ALA A 83 -15.67 -9.45 -5.63
CA ALA A 83 -15.20 -10.30 -4.54
C ALA A 83 -14.25 -9.52 -3.63
N VAL A 84 -14.61 -9.36 -2.35
CA VAL A 84 -13.85 -8.60 -1.36
C VAL A 84 -13.23 -9.56 -0.35
N TYR A 85 -11.95 -9.36 -0.06
CA TYR A 85 -11.17 -10.15 0.86
C TYR A 85 -10.51 -9.27 1.92
N PRO A 86 -10.37 -9.75 3.18
CA PRO A 86 -9.64 -9.03 4.19
C PRO A 86 -8.14 -9.02 3.89
N ALA A 87 -7.52 -7.85 3.95
CA ALA A 87 -6.07 -7.73 3.99
C ALA A 87 -5.63 -7.98 5.44
N ALA A 88 -5.21 -9.21 5.74
CA ALA A 88 -4.72 -9.61 7.05
C ALA A 88 -3.33 -10.24 6.92
N GLY A 89 -2.36 -9.66 7.62
CA GLY A 89 -0.94 -9.98 7.50
C GLY A 89 -0.52 -11.16 8.38
N SER A 90 0.22 -12.09 7.80
CA SER A 90 0.94 -13.15 8.51
C SER A 90 2.13 -13.60 7.67
N LYS A 91 2.98 -14.47 8.23
CA LYS A 91 4.14 -15.03 7.48
C LYS A 91 3.74 -15.83 6.23
N ASP A 92 2.51 -16.32 6.17
CA ASP A 92 1.99 -17.15 5.08
C ASP A 92 0.85 -16.45 4.30
N ALA A 93 0.48 -15.20 4.68
CA ALA A 93 -0.57 -14.46 3.99
C ALA A 93 -0.12 -14.03 2.60
N ALA A 94 -0.88 -14.41 1.58
CA ALA A 94 -0.58 -14.10 0.20
C ALA A 94 -1.84 -13.81 -0.61
N ILE A 95 -1.70 -12.92 -1.58
CA ILE A 95 -2.71 -12.64 -2.61
C ILE A 95 -2.45 -13.58 -3.78
N ALA A 96 -3.43 -14.40 -4.12
CA ALA A 96 -3.37 -15.22 -5.32
C ALA A 96 -3.58 -14.32 -6.56
N TRP A 97 -2.53 -14.14 -7.34
CA TRP A 97 -2.53 -13.20 -8.46
C TRP A 97 -1.75 -13.77 -9.66
N ASP A 98 -0.56 -13.27 -9.93
CA ASP A 98 0.31 -13.73 -11.00
C ASP A 98 1.07 -15.00 -10.55
N PRO A 99 1.15 -16.07 -11.37
CA PRO A 99 1.86 -17.29 -10.99
C PRO A 99 3.38 -17.13 -10.84
N LEU A 100 3.95 -16.02 -11.35
CA LEU A 100 5.38 -15.71 -11.28
C LEU A 100 5.72 -14.68 -10.20
N VAL A 101 4.71 -13.99 -9.65
CA VAL A 101 4.89 -12.96 -8.63
C VAL A 101 4.27 -13.43 -7.32
N THR A 102 5.04 -13.42 -6.26
CA THR A 102 4.51 -13.61 -4.92
C THR A 102 4.07 -12.25 -4.37
N ALA A 103 2.80 -12.12 -4.01
CA ALA A 103 2.25 -10.96 -3.32
C ALA A 103 1.91 -11.34 -1.88
N SER A 104 2.73 -10.90 -0.91
CA SER A 104 2.55 -11.19 0.51
C SER A 104 1.90 -10.01 1.22
N ILE A 105 1.03 -10.30 2.22
CA ILE A 105 0.43 -9.30 3.10
C ILE A 105 1.17 -9.38 4.45
N LEU A 106 1.80 -8.29 4.89
CA LEU A 106 2.56 -8.24 6.14
C LEU A 106 1.78 -7.53 7.26
N SER A 107 0.90 -6.58 6.91
CA SER A 107 0.06 -5.83 7.86
C SER A 107 -1.34 -5.57 7.25
N PRO A 108 -2.38 -5.31 8.07
CA PRO A 108 -2.38 -5.40 9.54
C PRO A 108 -2.16 -6.83 10.02
N VAL A 109 -1.33 -7.00 11.05
CA VAL A 109 -1.01 -8.35 11.56
C VAL A 109 -2.25 -9.00 12.16
N GLU A 110 -2.54 -10.22 11.75
CA GLU A 110 -3.72 -10.97 12.17
C GLU A 110 -3.80 -11.07 13.70
N GLY A 111 -5.00 -10.77 14.25
CA GLY A 111 -5.26 -10.82 15.69
C GLY A 111 -4.72 -9.63 16.47
N VAL A 112 -4.19 -8.60 15.82
CA VAL A 112 -3.77 -7.33 16.44
C VAL A 112 -4.80 -6.24 16.15
N SER A 113 -5.09 -5.41 17.15
CA SER A 113 -5.91 -4.22 17.01
C SER A 113 -5.04 -2.98 16.95
N TYR A 114 -5.33 -2.08 16.03
CA TYR A 114 -4.67 -0.79 15.86
C TYR A 114 -5.66 0.33 16.16
N ASP A 115 -5.22 1.34 16.89
CA ASP A 115 -6.07 2.48 17.23
C ASP A 115 -6.09 3.51 16.08
N ASP A 116 -4.94 3.78 15.49
CA ASP A 116 -4.79 4.71 14.39
C ASP A 116 -5.09 4.06 13.03
N LEU A 117 -5.76 4.81 12.14
CA LEU A 117 -6.14 4.31 10.81
C LEU A 117 -4.94 4.13 9.87
N ASN A 118 -3.87 4.90 10.04
CA ASN A 118 -2.64 4.71 9.26
C ASN A 118 -2.03 3.34 9.57
N ASN A 119 -2.05 2.95 10.85
CA ASN A 119 -1.50 1.68 11.31
C ASN A 119 -2.29 0.43 10.88
N VAL A 120 -3.53 0.59 10.39
CA VAL A 120 -4.25 -0.53 9.73
C VAL A 120 -3.85 -0.73 8.28
N SER A 121 -2.88 0.00 7.76
CA SER A 121 -2.45 -0.10 6.37
C SER A 121 -2.12 -1.54 5.96
N ALA A 122 -2.67 -1.96 4.83
CA ALA A 122 -2.27 -3.18 4.17
C ALA A 122 -0.85 -3.02 3.61
N VAL A 123 0.13 -3.62 4.29
CA VAL A 123 1.52 -3.64 3.84
C VAL A 123 1.72 -4.80 2.89
N ILE A 124 2.01 -4.50 1.63
CA ILE A 124 2.13 -5.48 0.55
C ILE A 124 3.58 -5.58 0.09
N ARG A 125 4.09 -6.81 0.03
CA ARG A 125 5.40 -7.11 -0.56
C ARG A 125 5.23 -7.93 -1.82
N LEU A 126 5.68 -7.39 -2.94
CA LEU A 126 5.73 -8.10 -4.22
C LEU A 126 7.14 -8.64 -4.46
N SER A 127 7.24 -9.88 -4.94
CA SER A 127 8.53 -10.51 -5.29
C SER A 127 8.44 -11.20 -6.64
N TYR A 128 9.44 -10.93 -7.48
CA TYR A 128 9.64 -11.58 -8.77
C TYR A 128 11.12 -11.93 -8.95
N GLY A 129 11.45 -13.21 -8.99
CA GLY A 129 12.85 -13.66 -8.99
C GLY A 129 13.60 -13.11 -7.78
N ASP A 130 14.73 -12.43 -8.03
CA ASP A 130 15.57 -11.82 -6.99
C ASP A 130 15.19 -10.36 -6.67
N THR A 131 14.13 -9.83 -7.30
CA THR A 131 13.67 -8.45 -7.10
C THR A 131 12.40 -8.44 -6.26
N SER A 132 12.31 -7.47 -5.36
CA SER A 132 11.10 -7.27 -4.56
C SER A 132 10.85 -5.80 -4.27
N ILE A 133 9.57 -5.46 -4.08
CA ILE A 133 9.11 -4.12 -3.74
C ILE A 133 8.20 -4.22 -2.53
N LEU A 134 8.42 -3.35 -1.55
CA LEU A 134 7.56 -3.21 -0.38
C LEU A 134 6.74 -1.93 -0.47
N PHE A 135 5.42 -2.07 -0.34
CA PHE A 135 4.43 -1.00 -0.30
C PHE A 135 3.82 -0.94 1.10
N PRO A 136 4.28 -0.05 1.97
CA PRO A 136 3.82 0.00 3.36
C PRO A 136 2.52 0.77 3.56
N GLY A 137 1.97 1.45 2.53
CA GLY A 137 0.92 2.43 2.73
C GLY A 137 1.38 3.49 3.72
N ASP A 138 0.54 3.80 4.70
CA ASP A 138 0.86 4.78 5.75
C ASP A 138 1.18 4.11 7.09
N ALA A 139 1.61 2.84 7.09
CA ALA A 139 2.00 2.13 8.30
C ALA A 139 3.09 2.87 9.06
N GLU A 140 2.72 3.42 10.21
CA GLU A 140 3.58 4.18 11.10
C GLU A 140 4.41 3.27 12.03
N ASP A 141 5.20 3.87 12.90
CA ASP A 141 6.13 3.18 13.80
C ASP A 141 5.46 2.08 14.62
N GLU A 142 4.21 2.28 15.10
CA GLU A 142 3.46 1.25 15.83
C GLU A 142 3.25 -0.01 14.98
N ALA A 143 2.76 0.15 13.74
CA ALA A 143 2.54 -0.99 12.86
C ALA A 143 3.85 -1.66 12.45
N GLN A 144 4.90 -0.86 12.22
CA GLN A 144 6.24 -1.35 11.89
C GLN A 144 6.84 -2.18 13.04
N GLU A 145 6.76 -1.69 14.29
CA GLU A 145 7.22 -2.41 15.48
C GLU A 145 6.44 -3.71 15.69
N ILE A 146 5.12 -3.69 15.51
CA ILE A 146 4.28 -4.88 15.60
C ILE A 146 4.70 -5.91 14.55
N MET A 147 4.85 -5.52 13.28
CA MET A 147 5.32 -6.41 12.23
C MET A 147 6.67 -7.03 12.56
N LEU A 148 7.66 -6.22 12.97
CA LEU A 148 9.00 -6.69 13.33
C LEU A 148 8.99 -7.64 14.53
N SER A 149 8.08 -7.46 15.48
CA SER A 149 7.94 -8.33 16.66
C SER A 149 7.21 -9.63 16.40
N LYS A 150 6.32 -9.67 15.41
CA LYS A 150 5.39 -10.78 15.14
C LYS A 150 5.77 -11.64 13.95
N LEU A 151 6.44 -11.06 12.96
CA LEU A 151 6.79 -11.76 11.74
C LEU A 151 8.29 -12.11 11.69
N PRO A 152 8.68 -13.19 11.01
CA PRO A 152 10.09 -13.48 10.77
C PRO A 152 10.78 -12.36 10.01
N LEU A 153 12.01 -11.99 10.38
CA LEU A 153 12.79 -10.96 9.70
C LEU A 153 12.98 -11.23 8.20
N SER A 154 12.94 -12.51 7.78
CA SER A 154 13.01 -12.89 6.37
C SER A 154 11.82 -12.42 5.50
N CYS A 155 10.75 -11.91 6.12
CA CYS A 155 9.59 -11.38 5.41
C CYS A 155 9.83 -9.96 4.85
N PHE A 156 10.83 -9.22 5.36
CA PHE A 156 10.99 -7.79 5.08
C PHE A 156 11.96 -7.43 3.95
N PRO A 157 13.10 -8.13 3.73
CA PRO A 157 14.11 -7.71 2.76
C PRO A 157 13.49 -7.44 1.39
N SER A 158 13.71 -6.22 0.85
CA SER A 158 13.10 -5.78 -0.40
C SER A 158 14.06 -4.89 -1.17
N SER A 159 14.18 -5.11 -2.49
CA SER A 159 15.07 -4.33 -3.36
C SER A 159 14.67 -2.87 -3.44
N VAL A 160 13.35 -2.61 -3.41
CA VAL A 160 12.77 -1.27 -3.44
C VAL A 160 11.79 -1.12 -2.28
N LEU A 161 11.86 0.02 -1.60
CA LEU A 161 10.90 0.44 -0.58
C LEU A 161 10.18 1.70 -1.05
N VAL A 162 8.85 1.65 -1.12
CA VAL A 162 8.05 2.89 -1.12
C VAL A 162 8.05 3.42 0.31
N ILE A 163 8.41 4.67 0.51
CA ILE A 163 8.49 5.25 1.86
C ILE A 163 7.08 5.41 2.42
N ALA A 164 6.90 4.94 3.66
CA ALA A 164 5.61 4.99 4.33
C ALA A 164 5.14 6.42 4.58
N HIS A 165 3.83 6.62 4.53
CA HIS A 165 3.14 7.86 4.90
C HIS A 165 3.78 9.10 4.26
N HIS A 166 4.07 9.00 2.95
CA HIS A 166 4.64 10.09 2.13
C HIS A 166 5.94 10.71 2.68
N GLY A 167 6.64 9.98 3.54
CA GLY A 167 7.84 10.47 4.23
C GLY A 167 7.55 11.25 5.52
N SER A 168 6.47 10.91 6.23
CA SER A 168 6.22 11.39 7.59
C SER A 168 7.28 10.89 8.58
N SER A 169 7.68 11.72 9.54
CA SER A 169 8.73 11.40 10.52
C SER A 169 8.38 10.29 11.50
N ASN A 170 7.08 9.94 11.64
CA ASN A 170 6.58 8.83 12.44
C ASN A 170 6.41 7.52 11.65
N ALA A 171 6.95 7.46 10.44
CA ALA A 171 6.88 6.31 9.58
C ALA A 171 8.22 6.11 8.86
N SER A 172 8.78 4.92 8.86
CA SER A 172 10.11 4.57 8.37
C SER A 172 11.20 4.67 9.44
N SER A 173 10.91 4.04 10.59
CA SER A 173 11.87 3.91 11.70
C SER A 173 13.16 3.19 11.29
N ASP A 174 14.26 3.51 11.95
CA ASP A 174 15.55 2.86 11.73
C ASP A 174 15.49 1.33 11.76
N PRO A 175 14.84 0.69 12.76
CA PRO A 175 14.70 -0.76 12.78
C PRO A 175 13.96 -1.32 11.56
N PHE A 176 12.96 -0.60 11.08
CA PHE A 176 12.20 -1.00 9.90
C PHE A 176 13.04 -0.86 8.63
N LEU A 177 13.69 0.29 8.42
CA LEU A 177 14.59 0.52 7.28
C LEU A 177 15.71 -0.53 7.22
N GLN A 178 16.31 -0.88 8.38
CA GLN A 178 17.33 -1.91 8.46
C GLN A 178 16.81 -3.32 8.20
N ALA A 179 15.56 -3.63 8.60
CA ALA A 179 14.96 -4.92 8.33
C ALA A 179 14.59 -5.10 6.85
N VAL A 180 14.17 -4.02 6.19
CA VAL A 180 13.86 -4.00 4.75
C VAL A 180 15.14 -4.02 3.92
N ASP A 181 16.20 -3.32 4.36
CA ASP A 181 17.51 -3.18 3.71
C ASP A 181 17.41 -2.89 2.20
N PRO A 182 16.67 -1.82 1.80
CA PRO A 182 16.40 -1.56 0.39
C PRO A 182 17.62 -0.97 -0.33
N SER A 183 17.81 -1.36 -1.59
CA SER A 183 18.81 -0.73 -2.46
C SER A 183 18.31 0.58 -3.09
N LEU A 184 17.02 0.85 -2.99
CA LEU A 184 16.38 2.07 -3.49
C LEU A 184 15.11 2.38 -2.67
N ALA A 185 14.92 3.63 -2.29
CA ALA A 185 13.66 4.14 -1.77
C ALA A 185 12.94 5.03 -2.79
N VAL A 186 11.60 4.99 -2.77
CA VAL A 186 10.75 5.87 -3.59
C VAL A 186 9.81 6.62 -2.66
N ILE A 187 9.78 7.96 -2.77
CA ILE A 187 8.92 8.82 -1.96
C ILE A 187 7.80 9.34 -2.85
N SER A 188 6.58 8.87 -2.60
CA SER A 188 5.39 9.35 -3.31
C SER A 188 4.75 10.47 -2.50
N VAL A 189 4.90 11.71 -2.96
CA VAL A 189 4.43 12.91 -2.24
C VAL A 189 4.04 14.01 -3.22
N GLY A 190 3.03 14.81 -2.88
CA GLY A 190 2.63 15.97 -3.67
C GLY A 190 3.59 17.15 -3.54
N GLU A 191 3.97 17.76 -4.66
CA GLU A 191 4.76 19.00 -4.63
C GLU A 191 3.99 20.11 -3.90
N GLY A 192 4.64 20.75 -2.92
CA GLY A 192 4.05 21.84 -2.14
C GLY A 192 2.92 21.42 -1.20
N ASN A 193 2.91 20.15 -0.77
CA ASN A 193 1.92 19.64 0.18
C ASN A 193 1.94 20.43 1.51
N ASP A 194 0.78 20.49 2.17
CA ASP A 194 0.60 21.29 3.41
C ASP A 194 1.23 20.63 4.66
N TYR A 195 1.64 19.35 4.57
CA TYR A 195 2.20 18.57 5.69
C TYR A 195 3.71 18.73 5.84
N GLY A 196 4.37 19.29 4.84
CA GLY A 196 5.83 19.40 4.80
C GLY A 196 6.56 18.09 4.52
N HIS A 197 5.86 17.10 3.99
CA HIS A 197 6.44 15.82 3.58
C HIS A 197 7.25 15.98 2.28
N PRO A 198 8.33 15.17 2.11
CA PRO A 198 8.92 14.32 3.13
C PRO A 198 9.59 15.16 4.22
N HIS A 199 9.49 14.75 5.49
CA HIS A 199 10.19 15.39 6.59
C HIS A 199 11.70 15.19 6.45
N GLN A 200 12.48 16.22 6.83
CA GLN A 200 13.94 16.19 6.74
C GLN A 200 14.56 15.02 7.51
N GLU A 201 13.96 14.63 8.62
CA GLU A 201 14.40 13.50 9.43
C GLU A 201 14.41 12.17 8.67
N VAL A 202 13.41 11.95 7.79
CA VAL A 202 13.35 10.74 6.94
C VAL A 202 14.47 10.76 5.91
N LEU A 203 14.72 11.91 5.28
CA LEU A 203 15.80 12.08 4.32
C LEU A 203 17.17 11.86 4.98
N ASP A 204 17.40 12.46 6.16
CA ASP A 204 18.62 12.30 6.94
C ASP A 204 18.86 10.82 7.33
N ASN A 205 17.78 10.07 7.68
CA ASN A 205 17.85 8.65 7.98
C ASN A 205 18.25 7.82 6.76
N LEU A 206 17.63 8.08 5.59
CA LEU A 206 17.98 7.41 4.34
C LEU A 206 19.45 7.69 3.95
N GLU A 207 19.89 8.94 4.03
CA GLU A 207 21.28 9.32 3.75
C GLU A 207 22.27 8.64 4.72
N ARG A 208 21.96 8.64 6.01
CA ARG A 208 22.80 8.00 7.05
C ARG A 208 22.91 6.49 6.86
N LEU A 209 21.87 5.84 6.38
CA LEU A 209 21.85 4.41 6.05
C LEU A 209 22.41 4.11 4.65
N GLY A 210 22.73 5.13 3.85
CA GLY A 210 23.25 4.98 2.51
C GLY A 210 22.21 4.47 1.50
N ILE A 211 20.93 4.70 1.76
CA ILE A 211 19.80 4.29 0.90
C ILE A 211 19.53 5.42 -0.10
N PRO A 212 19.79 5.23 -1.41
CA PRO A 212 19.42 6.22 -2.42
C PRO A 212 17.90 6.34 -2.53
N TYR A 213 17.40 7.55 -2.84
CA TYR A 213 15.95 7.79 -2.97
C TYR A 213 15.62 8.74 -4.12
N TYR A 214 14.34 8.66 -4.59
CA TYR A 214 13.73 9.53 -5.61
C TYR A 214 12.34 9.98 -5.17
#